data_ce3a31ae9a272a1e40ce555a58abd424
#
_entry.id   ce3a31ae9a272a1e40ce555a58abd424
#
_cell.length_a   1.000
_cell.length_b   1.000
_cell.length_c   1.000
_cell.angle_alpha   90.00
_cell.angle_beta   90.00
_cell.angle_gamma   90.00
#
_symmetry.space_group_name_H-M   'P 1'
#
loop_
_entity.id
_entity.type
_entity.pdbx_description
1 polymer ?
#
loop_
_entity_poly.entity_id
_entity_poly.type
_entity_poly.pdbx_seq_one_letter_code
_entity_poly.pdbx_strand_id
1 'polypeptide(L)'
;MRYRVLVKALLFISLMSLNPILRAAEIRNGQLYLEVLIEVDNKITLKPEKESESTINIYESDLPVCRKMNGKLEIELIKTDKQACWGILTRTEPWTDDSEGIPYESFVWLENHLRLKRENLIYADTSFVSRDSALAYARAQGIPDKMVQYIPIVGSTVKITTARKEKYYLETPLRIHSDFPIIVNSQKEAYSGEFYLKEIDNRLVLTQLLYLEEYIAGVIPYEIGGNAPIEAMKAQAITARTHSIALLTFNRHKNDGYDLCNSTHCQVYKGRFLNNPNVQIAVDSTSNQILTVNGRIADTPYHSNCGGHTDAAHQIWISQPLPHLLGVPCVAGVDSLDLTQENQARQWIDTDTLDPMMNSWEKAGMCWSHTISRKKLASNAGMDDIDKIVINQRSISGRIIDMSFYNSGETRILGEAKIREIFGGLRSSFFYIDGKYNFNRNGKVEIIPGGNLTLKGKGYGHGVGMCQSGALRLAREGKTYWDILNFYYPGTQISTDWMYYEGK
;
A
#
# COMPACT_ATOMS: atom_id res chain seq x y z
N MET A 1 -41.46 -10.31 -28.36
CA MET A 1 -41.27 -10.32 -26.89
C MET A 1 -40.39 -11.46 -26.40
N ARG A 2 -40.33 -12.63 -27.04
CA ARG A 2 -39.49 -13.78 -26.62
C ARG A 2 -37.97 -13.63 -26.96
N TYR A 3 -37.59 -12.85 -27.94
CA TYR A 3 -36.18 -12.67 -28.34
C TYR A 3 -35.40 -11.71 -27.38
N ARG A 4 -36.07 -10.76 -26.74
CA ARG A 4 -35.44 -9.86 -25.78
C ARG A 4 -35.10 -10.53 -24.45
N VAL A 5 -35.83 -11.55 -24.05
CA VAL A 5 -35.59 -12.30 -22.82
C VAL A 5 -34.43 -13.28 -22.99
N LEU A 6 -34.27 -13.90 -24.17
CA LEU A 6 -33.16 -14.82 -24.43
C LEU A 6 -31.81 -14.09 -24.53
N VAL A 7 -31.76 -12.90 -25.12
CA VAL A 7 -30.53 -12.09 -25.18
C VAL A 7 -30.14 -11.58 -23.78
N LYS A 8 -31.11 -11.20 -22.94
CA LYS A 8 -30.80 -10.84 -21.53
C LYS A 8 -30.34 -12.05 -20.71
N ALA A 9 -30.92 -13.23 -20.88
CA ALA A 9 -30.53 -14.45 -20.18
C ALA A 9 -29.15 -14.97 -20.63
N LEU A 10 -28.79 -14.86 -21.91
CA LEU A 10 -27.45 -15.23 -22.42
C LEU A 10 -26.37 -14.23 -22.02
N LEU A 11 -26.68 -12.93 -21.93
CA LEU A 11 -25.77 -11.95 -21.31
C LEU A 11 -25.60 -12.20 -19.81
N PHE A 12 -26.64 -12.63 -19.11
CA PHE A 12 -26.58 -12.89 -17.67
C PHE A 12 -25.79 -14.14 -17.33
N ILE A 13 -25.93 -15.22 -18.12
CA ILE A 13 -25.15 -16.47 -17.95
C ILE A 13 -23.68 -16.26 -18.32
N SER A 14 -23.35 -15.42 -19.32
CA SER A 14 -21.97 -15.05 -19.66
C SER A 14 -21.34 -14.11 -18.64
N LEU A 15 -22.12 -13.28 -17.93
CA LEU A 15 -21.63 -12.39 -16.88
C LEU A 15 -21.35 -13.11 -15.56
N MET A 16 -22.04 -14.20 -15.23
CA MET A 16 -21.79 -14.98 -14.02
C MET A 16 -20.46 -15.76 -14.05
N SER A 17 -20.00 -16.16 -15.24
CA SER A 17 -18.73 -16.88 -15.42
C SER A 17 -17.51 -15.96 -15.67
N LEU A 18 -17.72 -14.66 -15.85
CA LEU A 18 -16.74 -13.74 -16.47
C LEU A 18 -16.21 -12.65 -15.54
N ASN A 19 -16.40 -12.75 -14.23
CA ASN A 19 -16.05 -11.62 -13.34
C ASN A 19 -14.89 -11.90 -12.36
N PRO A 20 -13.65 -12.19 -12.82
CA PRO A 20 -12.49 -12.19 -11.93
C PRO A 20 -12.07 -10.78 -11.48
N ILE A 21 -12.59 -9.73 -12.13
CA ILE A 21 -12.13 -8.34 -11.94
C ILE A 21 -12.72 -7.69 -10.69
N LEU A 22 -13.85 -8.18 -10.20
CA LEU A 22 -14.50 -7.66 -8.98
C LEU A 22 -14.31 -8.58 -7.77
N ARG A 23 -13.47 -9.60 -7.88
CA ARG A 23 -13.12 -10.40 -6.71
C ARG A 23 -12.23 -9.58 -5.79
N ALA A 24 -12.67 -9.47 -4.55
CA ALA A 24 -11.77 -9.30 -3.42
C ALA A 24 -10.89 -10.54 -3.29
N ALA A 25 -9.90 -10.52 -2.41
CA ALA A 25 -9.15 -11.68 -2.00
C ALA A 25 -10.04 -12.92 -1.85
N GLU A 26 -9.55 -14.09 -2.21
CA GLU A 26 -10.37 -15.31 -2.18
C GLU A 26 -9.92 -16.28 -1.06
N ILE A 27 -10.85 -17.12 -0.61
CA ILE A 27 -10.54 -18.19 0.33
C ILE A 27 -10.55 -19.51 -0.44
N ARG A 28 -9.40 -20.19 -0.51
CA ARG A 28 -9.25 -21.54 -1.06
C ARG A 28 -8.86 -22.51 0.05
N ASN A 29 -9.64 -23.55 0.28
CA ASN A 29 -9.36 -24.58 1.31
C ASN A 29 -9.07 -23.98 2.71
N GLY A 30 -9.79 -22.94 3.10
CA GLY A 30 -9.58 -22.26 4.38
C GLY A 30 -8.34 -21.35 4.44
N GLN A 31 -7.72 -21.04 3.30
CA GLN A 31 -6.56 -20.15 3.19
C GLN A 31 -6.91 -18.88 2.41
N LEU A 32 -6.46 -17.73 2.89
CA LEU A 32 -6.68 -16.43 2.26
C LEU A 32 -5.64 -16.19 1.15
N TYR A 33 -6.13 -15.95 -0.07
CA TYR A 33 -5.33 -15.57 -1.23
C TYR A 33 -5.56 -14.10 -1.58
N LEU A 34 -4.50 -13.41 -1.96
CA LEU A 34 -4.47 -11.98 -2.29
C LEU A 34 -4.06 -11.77 -3.74
N GLU A 35 -4.71 -10.85 -4.42
CA GLU A 35 -4.21 -10.31 -5.68
C GLU A 35 -3.27 -9.11 -5.42
N VAL A 36 -2.00 -9.31 -5.67
CA VAL A 36 -0.95 -8.29 -5.48
C VAL A 36 -0.54 -7.72 -6.82
N LEU A 37 -0.59 -6.39 -6.98
CA LEU A 37 -0.12 -5.71 -8.17
C LEU A 37 1.37 -5.98 -8.41
N ILE A 38 1.72 -6.36 -9.63
CA ILE A 38 3.11 -6.53 -10.09
C ILE A 38 3.51 -5.41 -11.05
N GLU A 39 2.67 -5.12 -12.05
CA GLU A 39 3.00 -4.13 -13.08
C GLU A 39 1.75 -3.48 -13.67
N VAL A 40 1.87 -2.22 -14.06
CA VAL A 40 0.85 -1.49 -14.84
C VAL A 40 1.53 -0.79 -16.01
N ASP A 41 1.27 -1.26 -17.24
CA ASP A 41 1.85 -0.66 -18.46
C ASP A 41 0.95 -0.96 -19.67
N ASN A 42 1.18 -0.27 -20.79
CA ASN A 42 0.55 -0.58 -22.07
C ASN A 42 1.19 -1.80 -22.76
N LYS A 43 2.40 -2.16 -22.36
CA LYS A 43 3.15 -3.32 -22.84
C LYS A 43 3.85 -4.00 -21.69
N ILE A 44 3.59 -5.28 -21.50
CA ILE A 44 4.20 -6.11 -20.46
C ILE A 44 5.05 -7.19 -21.12
N THR A 45 6.27 -7.34 -20.62
CA THR A 45 7.17 -8.42 -21.03
C THR A 45 7.28 -9.43 -19.90
N LEU A 46 7.05 -10.70 -20.20
CA LEU A 46 7.30 -11.83 -19.30
C LEU A 46 8.50 -12.60 -19.82
N LYS A 47 9.57 -12.67 -19.05
CA LYS A 47 10.79 -13.38 -19.42
C LYS A 47 11.11 -14.42 -18.34
N PRO A 48 11.23 -15.72 -18.69
CA PRO A 48 11.73 -16.71 -17.75
C PRO A 48 13.11 -16.33 -17.22
N GLU A 49 13.36 -16.52 -15.93
CA GLU A 49 14.67 -16.26 -15.33
C GLU A 49 15.76 -17.15 -15.94
N LYS A 50 15.40 -18.42 -16.24
CA LYS A 50 16.26 -19.38 -16.94
C LYS A 50 15.61 -19.80 -18.25
N GLU A 51 16.27 -19.58 -19.37
CA GLU A 51 15.68 -19.78 -20.72
C GLU A 51 15.43 -21.24 -21.10
N SER A 52 16.05 -22.22 -20.46
CA SER A 52 16.14 -23.58 -20.97
C SER A 52 14.92 -24.47 -20.77
N GLU A 53 13.96 -24.17 -19.88
CA GLU A 53 12.89 -25.12 -19.55
C GLU A 53 11.52 -24.51 -19.20
N SER A 54 11.27 -23.24 -19.46
CA SER A 54 10.14 -22.55 -18.89
C SER A 54 8.97 -22.37 -19.85
N THR A 55 7.92 -23.13 -19.60
CA THR A 55 6.62 -22.97 -20.24
C THR A 55 5.75 -22.01 -19.43
N ILE A 56 5.26 -20.97 -20.08
CA ILE A 56 4.22 -20.07 -19.53
C ILE A 56 2.88 -20.58 -20.08
N ASN A 57 1.98 -20.92 -19.17
CA ASN A 57 0.64 -21.38 -19.50
C ASN A 57 -0.31 -20.17 -19.48
N ILE A 58 -1.05 -19.97 -20.57
CA ILE A 58 -2.03 -18.87 -20.68
C ILE A 58 -3.42 -19.45 -20.91
N TYR A 59 -4.37 -18.97 -20.14
CA TYR A 59 -5.78 -19.36 -20.18
C TYR A 59 -6.63 -18.13 -20.48
N GLU A 60 -7.49 -18.24 -21.48
CA GLU A 60 -8.51 -17.22 -21.80
C GLU A 60 -9.72 -17.48 -20.92
N SER A 61 -10.01 -16.55 -20.01
CA SER A 61 -11.20 -16.63 -19.12
C SER A 61 -11.42 -18.04 -18.56
N ASP A 62 -12.66 -18.51 -18.55
CA ASP A 62 -13.06 -19.82 -18.03
C ASP A 62 -12.95 -20.95 -19.07
N LEU A 63 -12.35 -20.69 -20.22
CA LEU A 63 -12.14 -21.74 -21.22
C LEU A 63 -11.08 -22.73 -20.75
N PRO A 64 -11.33 -24.04 -20.83
CA PRO A 64 -10.36 -25.06 -20.42
C PRO A 64 -9.15 -25.17 -21.37
N VAL A 65 -9.02 -24.24 -22.31
CA VAL A 65 -7.95 -24.26 -23.32
C VAL A 65 -6.72 -23.55 -22.79
N CYS A 66 -5.71 -24.34 -22.44
CA CYS A 66 -4.40 -23.84 -22.07
C CYS A 66 -3.50 -23.67 -23.30
N ARG A 67 -2.96 -22.46 -23.50
CA ARG A 67 -1.90 -22.23 -24.50
C ARG A 67 -0.54 -22.26 -23.82
N LYS A 68 0.27 -23.24 -24.17
CA LYS A 68 1.66 -23.37 -23.70
C LYS A 68 2.58 -22.53 -24.57
N MET A 69 3.25 -21.54 -23.99
CA MET A 69 4.18 -20.66 -24.68
C MET A 69 5.56 -20.72 -24.02
N ASN A 70 6.61 -20.79 -24.82
CA ASN A 70 7.97 -20.92 -24.33
C ASN A 70 8.78 -19.63 -24.54
N GLY A 71 9.68 -19.36 -23.60
CA GLY A 71 10.60 -18.24 -23.67
C GLY A 71 9.95 -16.89 -23.38
N LYS A 72 10.57 -15.83 -23.89
CA LYS A 72 10.09 -14.46 -23.68
C LYS A 72 8.75 -14.22 -24.38
N LEU A 73 7.81 -13.62 -23.64
CA LEU A 73 6.53 -13.14 -24.18
C LEU A 73 6.48 -11.62 -24.11
N GLU A 74 6.04 -10.98 -25.17
CA GLU A 74 5.70 -9.56 -25.20
C GLU A 74 4.20 -9.42 -25.39
N ILE A 75 3.53 -8.82 -24.43
CA ILE A 75 2.08 -8.63 -24.38
C ILE A 75 1.79 -7.16 -24.55
N GLU A 76 1.01 -6.81 -25.58
CA GLU A 76 0.70 -5.44 -25.95
C GLU A 76 -0.83 -5.28 -26.05
N LEU A 77 -1.37 -4.25 -25.40
CA LEU A 77 -2.77 -3.90 -25.53
C LEU A 77 -3.04 -3.37 -26.94
N ILE A 78 -4.00 -3.97 -27.62
CA ILE A 78 -4.51 -3.46 -28.89
C ILE A 78 -5.80 -2.70 -28.58
N LYS A 79 -5.87 -1.43 -28.97
CA LYS A 79 -7.12 -0.65 -28.86
C LYS A 79 -8.22 -1.40 -29.63
N THR A 80 -9.26 -1.79 -28.91
CA THR A 80 -10.47 -2.36 -29.48
C THR A 80 -11.59 -1.32 -29.42
N ASP A 81 -12.65 -1.50 -30.22
CA ASP A 81 -13.87 -0.67 -30.12
C ASP A 81 -14.67 -0.91 -28.83
N LYS A 82 -14.26 -1.87 -28.04
CA LYS A 82 -14.86 -2.14 -26.71
C LYS A 82 -14.24 -1.21 -25.69
N GLN A 83 -15.05 -0.27 -25.21
CA GLN A 83 -14.62 0.74 -24.24
C GLN A 83 -14.87 0.25 -22.83
N ALA A 84 -13.87 0.44 -21.95
CA ALA A 84 -14.06 0.30 -20.52
C ALA A 84 -15.10 1.32 -20.04
N CYS A 85 -15.97 0.90 -19.11
CA CYS A 85 -17.01 1.77 -18.58
C CYS A 85 -16.73 2.15 -17.14
N TRP A 86 -17.00 3.40 -16.84
CA TRP A 86 -17.17 3.88 -15.48
C TRP A 86 -18.64 4.12 -15.22
N GLY A 87 -19.14 3.62 -14.10
CA GLY A 87 -20.55 3.75 -13.72
C GLY A 87 -20.73 4.48 -12.41
N ILE A 88 -21.93 4.94 -12.18
CA ILE A 88 -22.36 5.52 -10.92
C ILE A 88 -23.08 4.44 -10.13
N LEU A 89 -22.48 3.95 -9.06
CA LEU A 89 -23.11 3.02 -8.13
C LEU A 89 -24.27 3.73 -7.44
N THR A 90 -25.49 3.21 -7.56
CA THR A 90 -26.67 3.80 -6.95
C THR A 90 -27.00 3.17 -5.61
N ARG A 91 -26.89 1.85 -5.51
CA ARG A 91 -27.10 1.09 -4.27
C ARG A 91 -26.44 -0.27 -4.33
N THR A 92 -26.34 -0.92 -3.19
CA THR A 92 -25.98 -2.33 -3.06
C THR A 92 -27.16 -3.10 -2.48
N GLU A 93 -27.37 -4.32 -2.95
CA GLU A 93 -28.39 -5.23 -2.46
C GLU A 93 -27.76 -6.55 -2.00
N PRO A 94 -28.36 -7.26 -1.03
CA PRO A 94 -27.91 -8.60 -0.67
C PRO A 94 -27.87 -9.52 -1.91
N TRP A 95 -26.88 -10.39 -1.97
CA TRP A 95 -26.77 -11.36 -3.04
C TRP A 95 -27.96 -12.33 -3.03
N THR A 96 -28.60 -12.47 -4.17
CA THR A 96 -29.56 -13.55 -4.47
C THR A 96 -29.37 -13.96 -5.93
N ASP A 97 -29.64 -15.22 -6.27
CA ASP A 97 -29.47 -15.72 -7.65
C ASP A 97 -30.38 -15.01 -8.66
N ASP A 98 -31.46 -14.39 -8.19
CA ASP A 98 -32.47 -13.67 -9.02
C ASP A 98 -32.27 -12.14 -9.00
N SER A 99 -31.23 -11.61 -8.31
CA SER A 99 -31.04 -10.17 -8.18
C SER A 99 -30.53 -9.53 -9.48
N GLU A 100 -31.04 -8.34 -9.78
CA GLU A 100 -30.46 -7.49 -10.81
C GLU A 100 -29.17 -6.87 -10.29
N GLY A 101 -28.16 -6.66 -11.17
CA GLY A 101 -26.92 -6.00 -10.84
C GLY A 101 -25.67 -6.84 -11.07
N ILE A 102 -24.53 -6.30 -10.70
CA ILE A 102 -23.22 -6.96 -10.85
C ILE A 102 -22.84 -7.58 -9.51
N PRO A 103 -22.61 -8.90 -9.46
CA PRO A 103 -22.15 -9.56 -8.24
C PRO A 103 -20.81 -9.00 -7.78
N TYR A 104 -20.70 -8.74 -6.49
CA TYR A 104 -19.50 -8.22 -5.87
C TYR A 104 -19.20 -8.93 -4.55
N GLU A 105 -17.98 -9.38 -4.39
CA GLU A 105 -17.48 -9.97 -3.15
C GLU A 105 -16.50 -9.03 -2.49
N SER A 106 -16.63 -8.84 -1.18
CA SER A 106 -15.71 -8.05 -0.37
C SER A 106 -15.49 -8.72 0.98
N PHE A 107 -14.39 -8.37 1.63
CA PHE A 107 -14.15 -8.79 3.00
C PHE A 107 -14.61 -7.71 3.98
N VAL A 108 -15.28 -8.14 5.03
CA VAL A 108 -15.72 -7.28 6.13
C VAL A 108 -15.33 -7.91 7.45
N TRP A 109 -15.05 -7.07 8.45
CA TRP A 109 -14.79 -7.53 9.80
C TRP A 109 -16.09 -7.49 10.60
N LEU A 110 -16.67 -8.68 10.89
CA LEU A 110 -17.92 -8.84 11.65
C LEU A 110 -17.73 -9.89 12.74
N GLU A 111 -18.28 -9.61 13.93
CA GLU A 111 -18.27 -10.55 15.06
C GLU A 111 -16.87 -11.14 15.34
N ASN A 112 -15.85 -10.28 15.33
CA ASN A 112 -14.44 -10.61 15.55
C ASN A 112 -13.77 -11.48 14.46
N HIS A 113 -14.40 -11.64 13.29
CA HIS A 113 -13.86 -12.43 12.19
C HIS A 113 -13.89 -11.68 10.87
N LEU A 114 -12.95 -12.02 10.00
CA LEU A 114 -12.97 -11.65 8.60
C LEU A 114 -14.00 -12.53 7.88
N ARG A 115 -15.01 -11.92 7.29
CA ARG A 115 -16.07 -12.63 6.54
C ARG A 115 -16.13 -12.16 5.12
N LEU A 116 -16.43 -13.08 4.21
CA LEU A 116 -16.78 -12.75 2.84
C LEU A 116 -18.21 -12.19 2.82
N LYS A 117 -18.35 -10.96 2.33
CA LYS A 117 -19.65 -10.33 2.08
C LYS A 117 -19.94 -10.38 0.59
N ARG A 118 -21.12 -10.89 0.23
CA ARG A 118 -21.62 -10.92 -1.15
C ARG A 118 -22.75 -9.93 -1.32
N GLU A 119 -22.65 -9.09 -2.33
CA GLU A 119 -23.63 -8.07 -2.65
C GLU A 119 -23.80 -7.97 -4.17
N ASN A 120 -24.94 -7.45 -4.61
CA ASN A 120 -25.15 -7.00 -5.98
C ASN A 120 -24.95 -5.49 -6.04
N LEU A 121 -24.12 -5.04 -6.98
CA LEU A 121 -23.90 -3.63 -7.26
C LEU A 121 -24.87 -3.16 -8.33
N ILE A 122 -25.71 -2.20 -7.99
CA ILE A 122 -26.69 -1.61 -8.91
C ILE A 122 -26.16 -0.26 -9.37
N TYR A 123 -25.95 -0.13 -10.67
CA TYR A 123 -25.45 1.09 -11.29
C TYR A 123 -26.58 1.88 -11.94
N ALA A 124 -26.37 3.19 -12.10
CA ALA A 124 -27.25 4.02 -12.93
C ALA A 124 -27.15 3.58 -14.40
N ASP A 125 -28.18 3.86 -15.18
CA ASP A 125 -28.22 3.52 -16.62
C ASP A 125 -27.19 4.30 -17.46
N THR A 126 -26.47 5.22 -16.84
CA THR A 126 -25.44 6.07 -17.50
C THR A 126 -24.06 5.52 -17.26
N SER A 127 -23.29 5.31 -18.33
CA SER A 127 -21.90 4.87 -18.27
C SER A 127 -20.98 5.86 -18.99
N PHE A 128 -19.70 5.85 -18.62
CA PHE A 128 -18.69 6.80 -19.07
C PHE A 128 -17.42 6.08 -19.55
N VAL A 129 -16.79 6.65 -20.56
CA VAL A 129 -15.57 6.10 -21.20
C VAL A 129 -14.34 6.31 -20.33
N SER A 130 -14.35 7.32 -19.43
CA SER A 130 -13.24 7.63 -18.55
C SER A 130 -13.72 7.94 -17.13
N ARG A 131 -12.86 7.72 -16.16
CA ARG A 131 -13.10 8.08 -14.76
C ARG A 131 -13.38 9.57 -14.59
N ASP A 132 -12.61 10.41 -15.29
CA ASP A 132 -12.75 11.87 -15.17
C ASP A 132 -14.10 12.36 -15.67
N SER A 133 -14.63 11.78 -16.74
CA SER A 133 -15.97 12.08 -17.23
C SER A 133 -17.05 11.65 -16.25
N ALA A 134 -16.89 10.47 -15.63
CA ALA A 134 -17.81 9.98 -14.61
C ALA A 134 -17.78 10.84 -13.33
N LEU A 135 -16.57 11.24 -12.89
CA LEU A 135 -16.40 12.13 -11.75
C LEU A 135 -16.99 13.53 -12.01
N ALA A 136 -16.76 14.10 -13.20
CA ALA A 136 -17.31 15.39 -13.58
C ALA A 136 -18.86 15.36 -13.55
N TYR A 137 -19.45 14.31 -14.08
CA TYR A 137 -20.89 14.11 -14.03
C TYR A 137 -21.39 13.94 -12.58
N ALA A 138 -20.76 13.06 -11.79
CA ALA A 138 -21.14 12.82 -10.41
C ALA A 138 -21.15 14.11 -9.58
N ARG A 139 -20.08 14.93 -9.71
CA ARG A 139 -19.97 16.22 -9.03
C ARG A 139 -21.04 17.21 -9.45
N ALA A 140 -21.34 17.27 -10.76
CA ALA A 140 -22.42 18.12 -11.29
C ALA A 140 -23.81 17.72 -10.75
N GLN A 141 -24.00 16.46 -10.40
CA GLN A 141 -25.23 15.94 -9.83
C GLN A 141 -25.22 15.86 -8.27
N GLY A 142 -24.15 16.33 -7.62
CA GLY A 142 -24.00 16.26 -6.16
C GLY A 142 -23.79 14.82 -5.63
N ILE A 143 -23.35 13.90 -6.50
CA ILE A 143 -23.09 12.50 -6.15
C ILE A 143 -21.65 12.38 -5.61
N PRO A 144 -21.42 11.74 -4.46
CA PRO A 144 -20.07 11.56 -3.92
C PRO A 144 -19.13 10.80 -4.87
N ASP A 145 -17.88 11.23 -4.98
CA ASP A 145 -16.85 10.64 -5.85
C ASP A 145 -16.67 9.12 -5.63
N LYS A 146 -16.86 8.65 -4.39
CA LYS A 146 -16.78 7.22 -4.03
C LYS A 146 -17.83 6.33 -4.71
N MET A 147 -18.89 6.93 -5.24
CA MET A 147 -19.93 6.22 -5.99
C MET A 147 -19.57 6.00 -7.46
N VAL A 148 -18.51 6.65 -7.95
CA VAL A 148 -17.93 6.41 -9.28
C VAL A 148 -17.06 5.18 -9.22
N GLN A 149 -17.44 4.12 -9.94
CA GLN A 149 -16.75 2.84 -9.93
C GLN A 149 -16.52 2.33 -11.34
N TYR A 150 -15.41 1.59 -11.51
CA TYR A 150 -15.13 0.90 -12.75
C TYR A 150 -16.08 -0.28 -12.92
N ILE A 151 -16.72 -0.34 -14.07
CA ILE A 151 -17.54 -1.48 -14.49
C ILE A 151 -16.73 -2.23 -15.54
N PRO A 152 -16.16 -3.39 -15.24
CA PRO A 152 -15.39 -4.15 -16.22
C PRO A 152 -16.31 -4.63 -17.34
N ILE A 153 -16.07 -4.14 -18.55
CA ILE A 153 -16.67 -4.67 -19.76
C ILE A 153 -15.71 -5.69 -20.33
N VAL A 154 -16.22 -6.87 -20.59
CA VAL A 154 -15.46 -8.03 -21.06
C VAL A 154 -14.77 -7.71 -22.38
N GLY A 155 -13.47 -8.03 -22.44
CA GLY A 155 -12.79 -8.38 -23.65
C GLY A 155 -12.03 -7.27 -24.38
N SER A 156 -10.98 -6.71 -23.74
CA SER A 156 -9.95 -6.00 -24.52
C SER A 156 -9.00 -7.02 -25.13
N THR A 157 -8.70 -6.87 -26.43
CA THR A 157 -7.79 -7.76 -27.14
C THR A 157 -6.33 -7.38 -26.86
N VAL A 158 -5.53 -8.34 -26.47
CA VAL A 158 -4.08 -8.24 -26.37
C VAL A 158 -3.40 -9.03 -27.46
N LYS A 159 -2.28 -8.50 -27.98
CA LYS A 159 -1.38 -9.20 -28.87
C LYS A 159 -0.22 -9.76 -28.06
N ILE A 160 -0.04 -11.07 -28.08
CA ILE A 160 1.09 -11.74 -27.48
C ILE A 160 2.06 -12.14 -28.59
N THR A 161 3.31 -11.70 -28.48
CA THR A 161 4.39 -12.06 -29.40
C THR A 161 5.39 -12.94 -28.65
N THR A 162 5.62 -14.16 -29.13
CA THR A 162 6.59 -15.09 -28.55
C THR A 162 8.02 -14.77 -28.98
N ALA A 163 9.01 -15.41 -28.36
CA ALA A 163 10.41 -15.33 -28.75
C ALA A 163 10.64 -15.80 -30.23
N ARG A 164 9.81 -16.72 -30.75
CA ARG A 164 9.82 -17.18 -32.12
C ARG A 164 9.09 -16.27 -33.13
N LYS A 165 8.64 -15.11 -32.67
CA LYS A 165 7.86 -14.13 -33.45
C LYS A 165 6.45 -14.61 -33.86
N GLU A 166 5.94 -15.66 -33.24
CA GLU A 166 4.56 -16.10 -33.38
C GLU A 166 3.66 -15.05 -32.68
N LYS A 167 2.50 -14.78 -33.28
CA LYS A 167 1.56 -13.78 -32.75
C LYS A 167 0.24 -14.44 -32.40
N TYR A 168 -0.25 -14.16 -31.20
CA TYR A 168 -1.55 -14.59 -30.70
C TYR A 168 -2.37 -13.37 -30.33
N TYR A 169 -3.66 -13.42 -30.55
CA TYR A 169 -4.61 -12.39 -30.19
C TYR A 169 -5.61 -13.01 -29.22
N LEU A 170 -5.61 -12.57 -28.00
CA LEU A 170 -6.39 -13.12 -26.89
C LEU A 170 -7.19 -12.02 -26.22
N GLU A 171 -8.30 -12.37 -25.56
CA GLU A 171 -9.14 -11.43 -24.83
C GLU A 171 -8.83 -11.44 -23.33
N THR A 172 -8.71 -10.24 -22.72
CA THR A 172 -8.58 -10.11 -21.27
C THR A 172 -9.94 -10.33 -20.58
N PRO A 173 -9.98 -10.78 -19.31
CA PRO A 173 -8.82 -11.11 -18.47
C PRO A 173 -8.17 -12.43 -18.88
N LEU A 174 -6.84 -12.49 -18.74
CA LEU A 174 -6.08 -13.73 -18.94
C LEU A 174 -5.57 -14.23 -17.60
N ARG A 175 -5.69 -15.53 -17.35
CA ARG A 175 -4.97 -16.21 -16.29
C ARG A 175 -3.67 -16.76 -16.85
N ILE A 176 -2.56 -16.47 -16.17
CA ILE A 176 -1.22 -16.88 -16.55
C ILE A 176 -0.63 -17.70 -15.42
N HIS A 177 -0.06 -18.85 -15.73
CA HIS A 177 0.61 -19.68 -14.73
C HIS A 177 2.03 -20.01 -15.16
N SER A 178 2.97 -19.88 -14.22
CA SER A 178 4.35 -20.29 -14.40
C SER A 178 4.88 -20.98 -13.15
N ASP A 179 5.31 -22.23 -13.31
CA ASP A 179 5.99 -22.99 -12.25
C ASP A 179 7.41 -22.47 -11.99
N PHE A 180 7.97 -21.73 -12.95
CA PHE A 180 9.31 -21.17 -12.90
C PHE A 180 9.26 -19.65 -12.69
N PRO A 181 10.31 -19.07 -12.04
CA PRO A 181 10.39 -17.63 -11.89
C PRO A 181 10.41 -16.90 -13.24
N ILE A 182 9.55 -15.89 -13.37
CA ILE A 182 9.49 -14.97 -14.50
C ILE A 182 9.86 -13.57 -14.08
N ILE A 183 10.66 -12.90 -14.88
CA ILE A 183 11.00 -11.47 -14.74
C ILE A 183 9.96 -10.68 -15.53
N VAL A 184 9.37 -9.68 -14.90
CA VAL A 184 8.39 -8.79 -15.51
C VAL A 184 9.07 -7.49 -15.93
N ASN A 185 8.92 -7.14 -17.20
CA ASN A 185 9.59 -5.98 -17.80
C ASN A 185 11.11 -5.96 -17.53
N SER A 186 11.63 -4.91 -16.92
CA SER A 186 13.04 -4.76 -16.53
C SER A 186 13.24 -4.86 -15.02
N GLN A 187 12.29 -5.44 -14.30
CA GLN A 187 12.43 -5.63 -12.86
C GLN A 187 13.59 -6.58 -12.56
N LYS A 188 14.19 -6.43 -11.39
CA LYS A 188 15.29 -7.31 -10.95
C LYS A 188 14.78 -8.58 -10.30
N GLU A 189 13.60 -8.49 -9.75
CA GLU A 189 12.91 -9.54 -9.03
C GLU A 189 12.19 -10.47 -9.99
N ALA A 190 12.06 -11.73 -9.61
CA ALA A 190 11.34 -12.74 -10.36
C ALA A 190 10.16 -13.29 -9.54
N TYR A 191 9.10 -13.62 -10.24
CA TYR A 191 7.82 -14.05 -9.67
C TYR A 191 7.41 -15.40 -10.25
N SER A 192 6.72 -16.25 -9.49
CA SER A 192 6.24 -17.55 -9.97
C SER A 192 4.83 -17.84 -9.45
N GLY A 193 4.12 -18.76 -10.07
CA GLY A 193 2.76 -19.17 -9.69
C GLY A 193 1.69 -18.61 -10.61
N GLU A 194 0.60 -18.14 -10.04
CA GLU A 194 -0.60 -17.72 -10.76
C GLU A 194 -0.67 -16.19 -10.87
N PHE A 195 -0.99 -15.71 -12.07
CA PHE A 195 -1.12 -14.30 -12.39
C PHE A 195 -2.43 -14.05 -13.13
N TYR A 196 -2.97 -12.83 -12.96
CA TYR A 196 -4.04 -12.31 -13.81
C TYR A 196 -3.57 -11.09 -14.58
N LEU A 197 -3.89 -11.07 -15.87
CA LEU A 197 -3.67 -9.91 -16.72
C LEU A 197 -5.04 -9.35 -17.10
N LYS A 198 -5.28 -8.12 -16.66
CA LYS A 198 -6.53 -7.38 -16.85
C LYS A 198 -6.26 -6.12 -17.66
N GLU A 199 -7.28 -5.58 -18.31
CA GLU A 199 -7.24 -4.22 -18.82
C GLU A 199 -8.08 -3.34 -17.91
N ILE A 200 -7.51 -2.24 -17.44
CA ILE A 200 -8.17 -1.25 -16.60
C ILE A 200 -7.71 0.14 -17.06
N ASP A 201 -8.68 0.98 -17.43
CA ASP A 201 -8.43 2.37 -17.82
C ASP A 201 -7.41 2.50 -18.96
N ASN A 202 -7.55 1.65 -20.01
CA ASN A 202 -6.66 1.53 -21.18
C ASN A 202 -5.21 1.14 -20.85
N ARG A 203 -4.98 0.44 -19.74
CA ARG A 203 -3.67 -0.09 -19.35
C ARG A 203 -3.77 -1.56 -18.96
N LEU A 204 -2.71 -2.30 -19.21
CA LEU A 204 -2.59 -3.67 -18.71
C LEU A 204 -2.20 -3.64 -17.25
N VAL A 205 -2.94 -4.35 -16.43
CA VAL A 205 -2.68 -4.55 -14.99
C VAL A 205 -2.35 -6.02 -14.79
N LEU A 206 -1.11 -6.30 -14.46
CA LEU A 206 -0.63 -7.64 -14.11
C LEU A 206 -0.62 -7.78 -12.60
N THR A 207 -1.37 -8.75 -12.08
CA THR A 207 -1.41 -9.10 -10.67
C THR A 207 -0.90 -10.51 -10.45
N GLN A 208 -0.39 -10.81 -9.26
CA GLN A 208 -0.05 -12.17 -8.82
C GLN A 208 -1.05 -12.61 -7.75
N LEU A 209 -1.62 -13.79 -7.90
CA LEU A 209 -2.46 -14.40 -6.87
C LEU A 209 -1.59 -15.22 -5.93
N LEU A 210 -1.60 -14.86 -4.64
CA LEU A 210 -0.71 -15.43 -3.62
C LEU A 210 -1.48 -15.85 -2.38
N TYR A 211 -1.09 -16.98 -1.79
CA TYR A 211 -1.44 -17.26 -0.41
C TYR A 211 -0.84 -16.21 0.53
N LEU A 212 -1.62 -15.77 1.53
CA LEU A 212 -1.21 -14.68 2.44
C LEU A 212 0.18 -14.89 3.04
N GLU A 213 0.52 -16.11 3.50
CA GLU A 213 1.83 -16.36 4.12
C GLU A 213 2.99 -16.27 3.10
N GLU A 214 2.76 -16.63 1.85
CA GLU A 214 3.75 -16.43 0.77
C GLU A 214 3.96 -14.94 0.48
N TYR A 215 2.88 -14.15 0.51
CA TYR A 215 2.98 -12.71 0.41
C TYR A 215 3.79 -12.13 1.57
N ILE A 216 3.52 -12.53 2.81
CA ILE A 216 4.26 -12.06 3.99
C ILE A 216 5.74 -12.45 3.89
N ALA A 217 6.07 -13.67 3.43
CA ALA A 217 7.46 -14.09 3.21
C ALA A 217 8.17 -13.23 2.14
N GLY A 218 7.45 -12.70 1.16
CA GLY A 218 7.97 -11.76 0.16
C GLY A 218 8.02 -10.30 0.61
N VAL A 219 7.37 -9.93 1.72
CA VAL A 219 7.36 -8.59 2.30
C VAL A 219 8.50 -8.40 3.31
N ILE A 220 8.65 -9.33 4.26
CA ILE A 220 9.59 -9.20 5.39
C ILE A 220 11.01 -8.81 4.97
N PRO A 221 11.66 -9.45 3.97
CA PRO A 221 13.04 -9.17 3.62
C PRO A 221 13.27 -7.74 3.13
N TYR A 222 12.26 -7.17 2.50
CA TYR A 222 12.33 -5.84 1.89
C TYR A 222 11.87 -4.73 2.83
N GLU A 223 11.16 -5.09 3.89
CA GLU A 223 10.73 -4.16 4.92
C GLU A 223 11.75 -4.05 6.07
N ILE A 224 12.14 -5.18 6.70
CA ILE A 224 13.00 -5.15 7.88
C ILE A 224 14.40 -5.75 7.62
N GLY A 225 14.60 -6.36 6.45
CA GLY A 225 15.85 -7.00 6.03
C GLY A 225 15.85 -8.51 6.21
N GLY A 226 16.33 -9.22 5.17
CA GLY A 226 16.37 -10.68 5.14
C GLY A 226 17.34 -11.34 6.15
N ASN A 227 18.22 -10.57 6.79
CA ASN A 227 19.16 -11.01 7.82
C ASN A 227 18.87 -10.41 9.21
N ALA A 228 17.66 -9.88 9.41
CA ALA A 228 17.24 -9.34 10.69
C ALA A 228 17.21 -10.43 11.78
N PRO A 229 17.31 -10.08 13.08
CA PRO A 229 17.07 -11.02 14.17
C PRO A 229 15.68 -11.65 14.04
N ILE A 230 15.58 -12.95 14.33
CA ILE A 230 14.36 -13.72 14.09
C ILE A 230 13.14 -13.17 14.83
N GLU A 231 13.30 -12.65 16.04
CA GLU A 231 12.20 -12.08 16.82
C GLU A 231 11.70 -10.76 16.19
N ALA A 232 12.58 -9.98 15.57
CA ALA A 232 12.17 -8.80 14.80
C ALA A 232 11.42 -9.21 13.50
N MET A 233 11.85 -10.27 12.82
CA MET A 233 11.14 -10.82 11.66
C MET A 233 9.76 -11.34 12.02
N LYS A 234 9.62 -12.05 13.16
CA LYS A 234 8.34 -12.52 13.68
C LYS A 234 7.38 -11.36 13.99
N ALA A 235 7.89 -10.32 14.67
CA ALA A 235 7.10 -9.11 14.93
C ALA A 235 6.66 -8.44 13.61
N GLN A 236 7.56 -8.33 12.63
CA GLN A 236 7.23 -7.79 11.31
C GLN A 236 6.21 -8.66 10.58
N ALA A 237 6.29 -10.01 10.68
CA ALA A 237 5.35 -10.92 10.03
C ALA A 237 3.91 -10.70 10.55
N ILE A 238 3.74 -10.66 11.88
CA ILE A 238 2.43 -10.43 12.51
C ILE A 238 1.91 -9.02 12.15
N THR A 239 2.77 -8.02 12.22
CA THR A 239 2.43 -6.63 11.85
C THR A 239 2.00 -6.53 10.39
N ALA A 240 2.78 -7.08 9.47
CA ALA A 240 2.50 -7.04 8.03
C ALA A 240 1.22 -7.82 7.67
N ARG A 241 1.00 -8.98 8.29
CA ARG A 241 -0.23 -9.78 8.11
C ARG A 241 -1.45 -9.02 8.59
N THR A 242 -1.39 -8.46 9.79
CA THR A 242 -2.48 -7.65 10.36
C THR A 242 -2.80 -6.45 9.47
N HIS A 243 -1.77 -5.74 9.02
CA HIS A 243 -1.92 -4.58 8.13
C HIS A 243 -2.54 -4.97 6.78
N SER A 244 -2.12 -6.09 6.19
CA SER A 244 -2.70 -6.59 4.93
C SER A 244 -4.21 -6.82 5.06
N ILE A 245 -4.63 -7.49 6.13
CA ILE A 245 -6.05 -7.79 6.38
C ILE A 245 -6.84 -6.50 6.67
N ALA A 246 -6.26 -5.56 7.40
CA ALA A 246 -6.88 -4.24 7.61
C ALA A 246 -7.08 -3.50 6.28
N LEU A 247 -6.09 -3.50 5.38
CA LEU A 247 -6.20 -2.89 4.04
C LEU A 247 -7.27 -3.54 3.18
N LEU A 248 -7.45 -4.86 3.27
CA LEU A 248 -8.55 -5.56 2.58
C LEU A 248 -9.91 -5.08 3.07
N THR A 249 -10.10 -4.91 4.38
CA THR A 249 -11.38 -4.43 4.94
C THR A 249 -11.69 -2.98 4.53
N PHE A 250 -10.66 -2.16 4.30
CA PHE A 250 -10.81 -0.80 3.77
C PHE A 250 -11.04 -0.76 2.25
N ASN A 251 -10.78 -1.89 1.56
CA ASN A 251 -10.97 -2.03 0.12
C ASN A 251 -10.32 -0.89 -0.69
N ARG A 252 -9.07 -0.56 -0.33
CA ARG A 252 -8.32 0.61 -0.80
C ARG A 252 -8.17 0.66 -2.32
N HIS A 253 -7.97 -0.50 -2.96
CA HIS A 253 -7.74 -0.65 -4.40
C HIS A 253 -8.95 -1.20 -5.17
N LYS A 254 -10.16 -1.02 -4.65
CA LYS A 254 -11.40 -1.52 -5.24
C LYS A 254 -11.53 -1.22 -6.76
N ASN A 255 -11.13 -0.02 -7.16
CA ASN A 255 -11.26 0.43 -8.56
C ASN A 255 -10.00 0.20 -9.39
N ASP A 256 -8.95 -0.34 -8.78
CA ASP A 256 -7.65 -0.54 -9.43
C ASP A 256 -7.48 -2.01 -9.91
N GLY A 257 -8.43 -2.90 -9.52
CA GLY A 257 -8.49 -4.30 -9.95
C GLY A 257 -7.51 -5.25 -9.24
N TYR A 258 -7.05 -4.88 -8.04
CA TYR A 258 -6.20 -5.71 -7.18
C TYR A 258 -6.45 -5.39 -5.69
N ASP A 259 -5.96 -6.23 -4.79
CA ASP A 259 -6.14 -6.06 -3.35
C ASP A 259 -5.07 -5.16 -2.74
N LEU A 260 -3.81 -5.41 -3.07
CA LEU A 260 -2.64 -4.70 -2.54
C LEU A 260 -1.68 -4.31 -3.66
N CYS A 261 -1.04 -3.15 -3.56
CA CYS A 261 0.08 -2.81 -4.43
C CYS A 261 1.41 -3.28 -3.82
N ASN A 262 2.44 -3.41 -4.66
CA ASN A 262 3.78 -3.88 -4.31
C ASN A 262 4.74 -2.77 -3.83
N SER A 263 4.22 -1.59 -3.50
CA SER A 263 4.99 -0.41 -3.12
C SER A 263 4.75 0.02 -1.67
N THR A 264 5.48 1.02 -1.20
CA THR A 264 5.31 1.63 0.14
C THR A 264 3.91 2.20 0.41
N HIS A 265 3.03 2.26 -0.59
CA HIS A 265 1.64 2.68 -0.40
C HIS A 265 0.82 1.60 0.34
N CYS A 266 1.09 0.32 0.08
CA CYS A 266 0.59 -0.81 0.87
C CYS A 266 1.75 -1.41 1.69
N GLN A 267 2.58 -2.24 1.07
CA GLN A 267 3.80 -2.83 1.63
C GLN A 267 4.75 -3.17 0.48
N VAL A 268 6.05 -3.06 0.70
CA VAL A 268 7.03 -3.40 -0.33
C VAL A 268 7.06 -4.92 -0.52
N TYR A 269 6.55 -5.37 -1.66
CA TYR A 269 6.56 -6.77 -2.08
C TYR A 269 7.39 -6.93 -3.36
N LYS A 270 8.33 -7.87 -3.37
CA LYS A 270 9.23 -8.10 -4.51
C LYS A 270 9.43 -9.57 -4.84
N GLY A 271 8.36 -10.35 -4.73
CA GLY A 271 8.41 -11.76 -5.01
C GLY A 271 9.05 -12.58 -3.89
N ARG A 272 9.30 -13.85 -4.18
CA ARG A 272 9.79 -14.82 -3.20
C ARG A 272 11.25 -14.57 -2.84
N PHE A 273 11.54 -14.52 -1.54
CA PHE A 273 12.90 -14.40 -1.01
C PHE A 273 13.43 -15.79 -0.59
N LEU A 274 14.51 -16.23 -1.22
CA LEU A 274 15.07 -17.57 -0.99
C LEU A 274 16.44 -17.56 -0.26
N ASN A 275 16.98 -16.37 0.03
CA ASN A 275 18.37 -16.24 0.48
C ASN A 275 18.60 -16.51 1.97
N ASN A 276 17.53 -16.51 2.79
CA ASN A 276 17.65 -16.80 4.21
C ASN A 276 16.44 -17.60 4.72
N PRO A 277 16.67 -18.85 5.19
CA PRO A 277 15.61 -19.69 5.73
C PRO A 277 14.92 -19.11 6.98
N ASN A 278 15.57 -18.21 7.71
CA ASN A 278 14.97 -17.58 8.89
C ASN A 278 13.72 -16.76 8.56
N VAL A 279 13.60 -16.23 7.34
CA VAL A 279 12.36 -15.57 6.89
C VAL A 279 11.21 -16.56 6.90
N GLN A 280 11.39 -17.75 6.31
CA GLN A 280 10.36 -18.79 6.32
C GLN A 280 10.03 -19.27 7.74
N ILE A 281 11.06 -19.48 8.58
CA ILE A 281 10.87 -19.86 9.99
C ILE A 281 10.06 -18.79 10.74
N ALA A 282 10.34 -17.50 10.52
CA ALA A 282 9.61 -16.42 11.16
C ALA A 282 8.13 -16.39 10.73
N VAL A 283 7.86 -16.60 9.43
CA VAL A 283 6.49 -16.68 8.90
C VAL A 283 5.75 -17.89 9.45
N ASP A 284 6.35 -19.10 9.34
CA ASP A 284 5.70 -20.36 9.75
C ASP A 284 5.40 -20.38 11.25
N SER A 285 6.36 -19.92 12.08
CA SER A 285 6.18 -19.89 13.54
C SER A 285 5.16 -18.85 14.03
N THR A 286 4.77 -17.91 13.18
CA THR A 286 3.74 -16.90 13.45
C THR A 286 2.54 -17.01 12.51
N SER A 287 2.45 -18.11 11.78
CA SER A 287 1.38 -18.33 10.81
C SER A 287 0.01 -18.12 11.45
N ASN A 288 -0.87 -17.46 10.72
CA ASN A 288 -2.23 -17.15 11.15
C ASN A 288 -2.34 -16.25 12.41
N GLN A 289 -1.24 -15.67 12.92
CA GLN A 289 -1.28 -14.71 14.03
C GLN A 289 -1.46 -13.29 13.52
N ILE A 290 -2.46 -12.60 14.07
CA ILE A 290 -2.72 -11.17 13.84
C ILE A 290 -2.89 -10.43 15.16
N LEU A 291 -2.82 -9.10 15.13
CA LEU A 291 -3.15 -8.25 16.27
C LEU A 291 -4.60 -7.79 16.22
N THR A 292 -5.27 -7.89 17.36
CA THR A 292 -6.61 -7.37 17.56
C THR A 292 -6.66 -6.43 18.76
N VAL A 293 -7.61 -5.51 18.74
CA VAL A 293 -7.95 -4.62 19.86
C VAL A 293 -9.45 -4.59 20.03
N ASN A 294 -9.92 -4.91 21.26
CA ASN A 294 -11.35 -5.01 21.56
C ASN A 294 -12.13 -5.91 20.57
N GLY A 295 -11.54 -7.05 20.19
CA GLY A 295 -12.13 -8.01 19.26
C GLY A 295 -12.18 -7.56 17.80
N ARG A 296 -11.57 -6.41 17.46
CA ARG A 296 -11.45 -5.91 16.07
C ARG A 296 -10.02 -6.00 15.61
N ILE A 297 -9.82 -6.13 14.30
CA ILE A 297 -8.48 -6.05 13.73
C ILE A 297 -7.83 -4.71 14.11
N ALA A 298 -6.60 -4.77 14.57
CA ALA A 298 -5.83 -3.57 14.88
C ALA A 298 -5.29 -2.94 13.60
N ASP A 299 -5.27 -1.62 13.51
CA ASP A 299 -4.43 -0.95 12.53
C ASP A 299 -2.98 -0.99 13.02
N THR A 300 -2.08 -1.55 12.21
CA THR A 300 -0.68 -1.79 12.59
C THR A 300 0.31 -1.19 11.58
N PRO A 301 0.29 0.15 11.40
CA PRO A 301 1.26 0.81 10.56
C PRO A 301 2.67 0.66 11.13
N TYR A 302 3.68 0.67 10.26
CA TYR A 302 5.07 0.59 10.64
C TYR A 302 5.93 1.47 9.73
N HIS A 303 7.15 1.78 10.15
CA HIS A 303 8.05 2.68 9.44
C HIS A 303 9.52 2.33 9.73
N SER A 304 10.42 2.80 8.87
CA SER A 304 11.85 2.47 8.97
C SER A 304 12.49 2.93 10.28
N ASN A 305 12.34 4.21 10.65
CA ASN A 305 13.00 4.78 11.82
C ASN A 305 12.19 5.93 12.41
N CYS A 306 11.93 5.91 13.71
CA CYS A 306 11.15 6.96 14.37
C CYS A 306 11.93 8.25 14.66
N GLY A 307 13.26 8.17 14.71
CA GLY A 307 14.13 9.30 15.12
C GLY A 307 14.25 9.48 16.62
N GLY A 308 13.71 8.55 17.43
CA GLY A 308 13.78 8.57 18.91
C GLY A 308 12.44 8.28 19.57
N HIS A 309 11.35 8.85 19.08
CA HIS A 309 9.99 8.64 19.59
C HIS A 309 9.03 8.33 18.45
N THR A 310 8.15 7.34 18.60
CA THR A 310 7.09 7.09 17.61
C THR A 310 5.95 8.10 17.79
N ASP A 311 5.11 8.24 16.78
CA ASP A 311 4.08 9.27 16.76
C ASP A 311 2.68 8.74 17.09
N ALA A 312 1.83 9.65 17.50
CA ALA A 312 0.41 9.38 17.67
C ALA A 312 -0.31 9.46 16.31
N ALA A 313 -1.03 8.40 15.94
CA ALA A 313 -1.70 8.31 14.65
C ALA A 313 -2.63 9.49 14.35
N HIS A 314 -3.40 9.94 15.35
CA HIS A 314 -4.35 11.04 15.19
C HIS A 314 -3.69 12.39 14.91
N GLN A 315 -2.40 12.57 15.29
CA GLN A 315 -1.65 13.79 14.97
C GLN A 315 -1.10 13.78 13.54
N ILE A 316 -0.72 12.60 13.04
CA ILE A 316 -0.13 12.46 11.70
C ILE A 316 -1.20 12.41 10.62
N TRP A 317 -2.32 11.70 10.85
CA TRP A 317 -3.37 11.47 9.85
C TRP A 317 -4.70 12.16 10.14
N ILE A 318 -4.74 13.04 11.16
CA ILE A 318 -5.95 13.82 11.52
C ILE A 318 -7.15 12.88 11.68
N SER A 319 -7.00 11.88 12.55
CA SER A 319 -8.02 10.84 12.83
C SER A 319 -8.48 10.89 14.29
N GLN A 320 -9.37 10.01 14.68
CA GLN A 320 -9.66 9.79 16.10
C GLN A 320 -8.49 9.07 16.78
N PRO A 321 -8.20 9.35 18.05
CA PRO A 321 -7.16 8.65 18.79
C PRO A 321 -7.43 7.15 18.86
N LEU A 322 -6.41 6.36 18.53
CA LEU A 322 -6.41 4.90 18.67
C LEU A 322 -5.53 4.54 19.87
N PRO A 323 -6.07 3.86 20.90
CA PRO A 323 -5.35 3.59 22.15
C PRO A 323 -4.01 2.87 21.98
N HIS A 324 -3.88 2.03 20.94
CA HIS A 324 -2.66 1.30 20.63
C HIS A 324 -1.68 2.05 19.70
N LEU A 325 -2.01 3.31 19.29
CA LEU A 325 -1.20 4.15 18.41
C LEU A 325 -1.03 5.57 18.96
N LEU A 326 -0.71 5.69 20.24
CA LEU A 326 -0.50 6.99 20.91
C LEU A 326 0.97 7.46 20.88
N GLY A 327 1.87 6.62 20.35
CA GLY A 327 3.31 6.88 20.33
C GLY A 327 4.03 6.39 21.60
N VAL A 328 5.30 6.00 21.44
CA VAL A 328 6.15 5.47 22.51
C VAL A 328 7.58 5.99 22.38
N PRO A 329 8.30 6.22 23.50
CA PRO A 329 9.72 6.59 23.50
C PRO A 329 10.54 5.35 23.09
N CYS A 330 11.16 5.43 21.90
CA CYS A 330 11.89 4.31 21.30
C CYS A 330 13.37 4.31 21.66
N VAL A 331 13.96 5.46 21.97
CA VAL A 331 15.39 5.61 22.33
C VAL A 331 15.47 6.23 23.72
N ALA A 332 16.35 5.72 24.57
CA ALA A 332 16.53 6.21 25.93
C ALA A 332 16.88 7.71 25.97
N GLY A 333 16.30 8.41 26.91
CA GLY A 333 16.49 9.85 27.11
C GLY A 333 15.59 10.76 26.29
N VAL A 334 14.89 10.25 25.26
CA VAL A 334 13.95 11.05 24.49
C VAL A 334 12.73 11.48 25.30
N ASP A 335 12.32 10.65 26.22
CA ASP A 335 11.19 10.87 27.14
C ASP A 335 11.42 11.98 28.17
N SER A 336 12.67 12.43 28.35
CA SER A 336 13.02 13.58 29.17
C SER A 336 12.81 14.94 28.47
N LEU A 337 12.46 14.91 27.15
CA LEU A 337 12.32 16.10 26.32
C LEU A 337 10.87 16.25 25.82
N ASP A 338 10.40 17.48 25.78
CA ASP A 338 9.17 17.84 25.08
C ASP A 338 9.51 18.20 23.62
N LEU A 339 9.43 17.22 22.73
CA LEU A 339 9.78 17.41 21.32
C LEU A 339 8.77 18.30 20.55
N THR A 340 7.67 18.70 21.16
CA THR A 340 6.78 19.72 20.59
C THR A 340 7.42 21.11 20.63
N GLN A 341 8.43 21.31 21.51
CA GLN A 341 9.18 22.55 21.65
C GLN A 341 10.41 22.56 20.72
N GLU A 342 10.54 23.62 19.93
CA GLU A 342 11.60 23.75 18.91
C GLU A 342 13.01 23.55 19.48
N ASN A 343 13.33 24.17 20.63
CA ASN A 343 14.64 24.07 21.26
C ASN A 343 14.97 22.63 21.68
N GLN A 344 14.01 21.89 22.21
CA GLN A 344 14.19 20.52 22.64
C GLN A 344 14.23 19.56 21.43
N ALA A 345 13.41 19.82 20.40
CA ALA A 345 13.47 19.09 19.13
C ALA A 345 14.85 19.23 18.46
N ARG A 346 15.41 20.47 18.39
CA ARG A 346 16.76 20.72 17.88
C ARG A 346 17.83 20.02 18.72
N GLN A 347 17.75 20.16 20.05
CA GLN A 347 18.65 19.48 20.97
C GLN A 347 18.69 17.97 20.72
N TRP A 348 17.53 17.34 20.56
CA TRP A 348 17.45 15.91 20.27
C TRP A 348 18.00 15.55 18.89
N ILE A 349 17.70 16.36 17.88
CA ILE A 349 18.22 16.12 16.52
C ILE A 349 19.76 16.19 16.50
N ASP A 350 20.37 17.11 17.25
CA ASP A 350 21.82 17.27 17.33
C ASP A 350 22.51 16.27 18.29
N THR A 351 21.74 15.57 19.14
CA THR A 351 22.28 14.53 20.04
C THR A 351 22.75 13.33 19.21
N ASP A 352 23.94 12.83 19.49
CA ASP A 352 24.39 11.55 18.91
C ASP A 352 23.64 10.39 19.55
N THR A 353 22.81 9.73 18.76
CA THR A 353 21.98 8.60 19.17
C THR A 353 22.31 7.33 18.36
N LEU A 354 23.48 7.31 17.68
CA LEU A 354 23.90 6.15 16.90
C LEU A 354 24.40 5.03 17.83
N ASP A 355 23.73 3.89 17.73
CA ASP A 355 24.18 2.66 18.38
C ASP A 355 25.25 1.98 17.50
N PRO A 356 26.39 1.55 18.08
CA PRO A 356 27.42 0.79 17.35
C PRO A 356 26.88 -0.46 16.64
N MET A 357 25.84 -1.09 17.18
CA MET A 357 25.20 -2.27 16.59
C MET A 357 24.27 -1.96 15.41
N MET A 358 23.95 -0.70 15.14
CA MET A 358 23.18 -0.31 13.97
C MET A 358 23.92 -0.62 12.69
N ASN A 359 23.24 -1.23 11.73
CA ASN A 359 23.75 -1.38 10.37
C ASN A 359 23.72 -0.04 9.60
N SER A 360 24.26 0.00 8.39
CA SER A 360 24.32 1.23 7.57
C SER A 360 22.95 1.81 7.24
N TRP A 361 21.94 0.96 7.04
CA TRP A 361 20.56 1.38 6.76
C TRP A 361 19.91 2.04 7.99
N GLU A 362 20.08 1.44 9.18
CA GLU A 362 19.57 2.00 10.43
C GLU A 362 20.21 3.37 10.72
N LYS A 363 21.56 3.48 10.58
CA LYS A 363 22.30 4.73 10.75
C LYS A 363 21.83 5.82 9.79
N ALA A 364 21.69 5.48 8.51
CA ALA A 364 21.19 6.39 7.49
C ALA A 364 19.74 6.85 7.72
N GLY A 365 18.90 6.00 8.33
CA GLY A 365 17.55 6.34 8.73
C GLY A 365 17.48 7.23 9.99
N MET A 366 18.47 7.09 10.90
CA MET A 366 18.48 7.79 12.18
C MET A 366 18.80 9.27 12.03
N CYS A 367 19.86 9.63 11.30
CA CYS A 367 20.31 11.02 11.13
C CYS A 367 20.51 11.34 9.66
N TRP A 368 20.08 12.52 9.24
CA TRP A 368 20.22 12.97 7.86
C TRP A 368 20.30 14.49 7.76
N SER A 369 20.87 14.98 6.66
CA SER A 369 20.88 16.37 6.25
C SER A 369 20.40 16.52 4.82
N HIS A 370 19.74 17.62 4.52
CA HIS A 370 19.22 17.95 3.19
C HIS A 370 19.39 19.46 2.93
N THR A 371 19.67 19.83 1.68
CA THR A 371 19.74 21.23 1.28
C THR A 371 18.79 21.49 0.12
N ILE A 372 18.00 22.55 0.24
CA ILE A 372 17.06 22.99 -0.81
C ILE A 372 17.22 24.48 -1.02
N SER A 373 17.20 24.96 -2.27
CA SER A 373 17.17 26.38 -2.53
C SER A 373 15.80 26.99 -2.23
N ARG A 374 15.78 28.23 -1.73
CA ARG A 374 14.56 28.98 -1.46
C ARG A 374 13.64 29.02 -2.67
N LYS A 375 14.23 29.26 -3.87
CA LYS A 375 13.47 29.27 -5.13
C LYS A 375 12.78 27.92 -5.43
N LYS A 376 13.49 26.79 -5.21
CA LYS A 376 12.89 25.46 -5.42
C LYS A 376 11.79 25.17 -4.40
N LEU A 377 12.00 25.54 -3.13
CA LEU A 377 11.01 25.40 -2.08
C LEU A 377 9.74 26.23 -2.39
N ALA A 378 9.92 27.49 -2.82
CA ALA A 378 8.81 28.34 -3.23
C ALA A 378 8.01 27.72 -4.38
N SER A 379 8.70 27.27 -5.43
CA SER A 379 8.07 26.58 -6.57
C SER A 379 7.30 25.34 -6.14
N ASN A 380 7.84 24.52 -5.24
CA ASN A 380 7.16 23.34 -4.72
C ASN A 380 5.93 23.68 -3.85
N ALA A 381 5.96 24.84 -3.18
CA ALA A 381 4.84 25.37 -2.40
C ALA A 381 3.80 26.12 -3.25
N GLY A 382 4.03 26.26 -4.57
CA GLY A 382 3.15 27.04 -5.46
C GLY A 382 3.25 28.56 -5.27
N MET A 383 4.43 29.05 -4.86
CA MET A 383 4.71 30.47 -4.57
C MET A 383 5.87 30.98 -5.44
N ASP A 384 5.89 32.29 -5.69
CA ASP A 384 6.97 32.94 -6.45
C ASP A 384 8.26 33.03 -5.61
N ASP A 385 8.15 33.35 -4.33
CA ASP A 385 9.26 33.40 -3.37
C ASP A 385 8.76 33.15 -1.94
N ILE A 386 9.67 33.05 -0.96
CA ILE A 386 9.38 32.85 0.46
C ILE A 386 10.21 33.83 1.29
N ASP A 387 9.55 34.80 1.93
CA ASP A 387 10.20 35.78 2.81
C ASP A 387 10.28 35.29 4.25
N LYS A 388 9.34 34.44 4.65
CA LYS A 388 9.23 33.92 6.02
C LYS A 388 8.61 32.53 6.04
N ILE A 389 9.16 31.68 6.91
CA ILE A 389 8.64 30.35 7.23
C ILE A 389 8.20 30.35 8.70
N VAL A 390 7.02 29.78 8.98
CA VAL A 390 6.52 29.61 10.36
C VAL A 390 6.23 28.12 10.60
N ILE A 391 6.88 27.55 11.61
CA ILE A 391 6.51 26.22 12.13
C ILE A 391 5.37 26.45 13.10
N ASN A 392 4.18 26.03 12.71
CA ASN A 392 2.95 26.22 13.50
C ASN A 392 2.79 25.16 14.59
N GLN A 393 3.15 23.90 14.27
CA GLN A 393 2.96 22.79 15.19
C GLN A 393 3.92 21.64 14.91
N ARG A 394 4.43 21.05 16.00
CA ARG A 394 5.10 19.74 16.02
C ARG A 394 4.22 18.72 16.74
N SER A 395 4.30 17.47 16.32
CA SER A 395 3.71 16.33 17.01
C SER A 395 4.51 15.96 18.27
N ILE A 396 4.03 15.01 19.04
CA ILE A 396 4.73 14.51 20.24
C ILE A 396 6.11 13.93 19.94
N SER A 397 6.35 13.44 18.73
CA SER A 397 7.66 12.93 18.30
C SER A 397 8.57 14.01 17.70
N GLY A 398 8.14 15.27 17.68
CA GLY A 398 8.87 16.40 17.12
C GLY A 398 8.67 16.61 15.62
N ARG A 399 7.89 15.77 14.93
CA ARG A 399 7.59 15.95 13.49
C ARG A 399 6.80 17.23 13.28
N ILE A 400 7.16 17.99 12.25
CA ILE A 400 6.39 19.14 11.82
C ILE A 400 5.13 18.64 11.10
N ILE A 401 3.97 19.04 11.60
CA ILE A 401 2.65 18.66 11.08
C ILE A 401 1.85 19.84 10.55
N ASP A 402 2.30 21.07 10.85
CA ASP A 402 1.69 22.31 10.39
C ASP A 402 2.78 23.37 10.19
N MET A 403 2.85 23.93 8.98
CA MET A 403 3.84 24.93 8.58
C MET A 403 3.20 25.95 7.63
N SER A 404 3.60 27.22 7.77
CA SER A 404 3.17 28.29 6.88
C SER A 404 4.36 28.96 6.20
N PHE A 405 4.18 29.32 4.93
CA PHE A 405 5.11 30.10 4.13
C PHE A 405 4.49 31.43 3.80
N TYR A 406 5.26 32.50 3.88
CA TYR A 406 4.81 33.86 3.62
C TYR A 406 5.66 34.52 2.53
N ASN A 407 4.97 35.23 1.64
CA ASN A 407 5.49 36.24 0.72
C ASN A 407 4.43 37.35 0.70
N SER A 408 3.85 37.76 -0.42
CA SER A 408 2.71 38.69 -0.50
C SER A 408 1.43 38.18 0.19
N GLY A 409 1.37 36.88 0.54
CA GLY A 409 0.29 36.18 1.24
C GLY A 409 0.80 35.02 2.08
N GLU A 410 -0.12 34.23 2.65
CA GLU A 410 0.19 33.02 3.39
C GLU A 410 -0.20 31.78 2.59
N THR A 411 0.73 30.79 2.51
CA THR A 411 0.44 29.41 2.09
C THR A 411 0.67 28.48 3.26
N ARG A 412 -0.40 27.88 3.77
CA ARG A 412 -0.33 26.95 4.91
C ARG A 412 -0.36 25.51 4.44
N ILE A 413 0.55 24.70 4.96
CA ILE A 413 0.72 23.30 4.62
C ILE A 413 0.44 22.45 5.86
N LEU A 414 -0.54 21.56 5.75
CA LEU A 414 -0.93 20.63 6.79
C LEU A 414 -0.53 19.19 6.43
N GLY A 415 -0.11 18.44 7.44
CA GLY A 415 0.24 17.05 7.35
C GLY A 415 1.72 16.79 7.00
N GLU A 416 2.30 15.82 7.69
CA GLU A 416 3.72 15.49 7.60
C GLU A 416 4.15 15.06 6.19
N ALA A 417 3.30 14.28 5.50
CA ALA A 417 3.60 13.78 4.16
C ALA A 417 3.73 14.93 3.14
N LYS A 418 2.83 15.92 3.20
CA LYS A 418 2.87 17.09 2.31
C LYS A 418 4.06 17.99 2.59
N ILE A 419 4.43 18.15 3.87
CA ILE A 419 5.62 18.89 4.27
C ILE A 419 6.88 18.21 3.70
N ARG A 420 7.00 16.88 3.82
CA ARG A 420 8.12 16.14 3.22
C ARG A 420 8.21 16.33 1.71
N GLU A 421 7.07 16.26 1.02
CA GLU A 421 6.98 16.43 -0.43
C GLU A 421 7.49 17.82 -0.87
N ILE A 422 7.02 18.88 -0.24
CA ILE A 422 7.39 20.27 -0.59
C ILE A 422 8.89 20.52 -0.42
N PHE A 423 9.50 19.93 0.60
CA PHE A 423 10.94 20.01 0.79
C PHE A 423 11.74 19.05 -0.10
N GLY A 424 11.13 18.40 -1.09
CA GLY A 424 11.79 17.55 -2.07
C GLY A 424 11.83 16.06 -1.74
N GLY A 425 10.87 15.56 -0.96
CA GLY A 425 10.75 14.16 -0.58
C GLY A 425 11.66 13.76 0.57
N LEU A 426 11.59 14.50 1.68
CA LEU A 426 12.39 14.22 2.87
C LEU A 426 12.09 12.85 3.48
N ARG A 427 13.06 12.28 4.18
CA ARG A 427 12.90 11.00 4.89
C ARG A 427 11.83 11.04 5.97
N SER A 428 11.74 12.17 6.71
CA SER A 428 10.70 12.43 7.69
C SER A 428 10.42 13.92 7.78
N SER A 429 9.38 14.35 8.47
CA SER A 429 9.16 15.74 8.85
C SER A 429 9.75 16.11 10.21
N PHE A 430 10.54 15.20 10.82
CA PHE A 430 11.29 15.49 12.05
C PHE A 430 12.63 16.13 11.72
N PHE A 431 12.61 17.44 11.50
CA PHE A 431 13.79 18.24 11.17
C PHE A 431 13.69 19.65 11.72
N TYR A 432 14.81 20.36 11.68
CA TYR A 432 14.84 21.81 11.80
C TYR A 432 15.59 22.42 10.62
N ILE A 433 15.30 23.70 10.35
CA ILE A 433 16.04 24.50 9.38
C ILE A 433 17.22 25.13 10.12
N ASP A 434 18.46 24.86 9.67
CA ASP A 434 19.66 25.39 10.28
C ASP A 434 19.72 26.92 10.15
N GLY A 435 20.21 27.59 11.19
CA GLY A 435 20.28 29.02 11.26
C GLY A 435 19.45 29.63 12.42
N LYS A 436 19.35 30.97 12.38
CA LYS A 436 18.63 31.74 13.42
C LYS A 436 17.13 31.59 13.26
N TYR A 437 16.43 31.52 14.37
CA TYR A 437 14.97 31.56 14.45
C TYR A 437 14.54 32.48 15.60
N ASN A 438 13.30 32.94 15.51
CA ASN A 438 12.67 33.74 16.56
C ASN A 438 11.32 33.11 16.92
N PHE A 439 10.74 33.53 18.06
CA PHE A 439 9.37 33.21 18.36
C PHE A 439 8.49 34.43 18.06
N ASN A 440 7.39 34.20 17.34
CA ASN A 440 6.39 35.25 17.15
C ASN A 440 5.55 35.49 18.44
N ARG A 441 4.64 36.45 18.35
CA ARG A 441 3.76 36.82 19.50
C ARG A 441 2.88 35.66 20.00
N ASN A 442 2.65 34.66 19.17
CA ASN A 442 1.88 33.45 19.48
C ASN A 442 2.76 32.27 19.92
N GLY A 443 4.06 32.50 20.15
CA GLY A 443 5.02 31.45 20.54
C GLY A 443 5.42 30.50 19.44
N LYS A 444 5.06 30.76 18.17
CA LYS A 444 5.42 29.92 17.00
C LYS A 444 6.79 30.33 16.47
N VAL A 445 7.48 29.35 15.91
CA VAL A 445 8.84 29.52 15.36
C VAL A 445 8.80 30.22 14.01
N GLU A 446 9.48 31.34 13.91
CA GLU A 446 9.67 32.11 12.66
C GLU A 446 11.12 32.01 12.18
N ILE A 447 11.28 31.74 10.88
CA ILE A 447 12.56 31.64 10.20
C ILE A 447 12.53 32.54 8.97
N ILE A 448 13.59 33.37 8.81
CA ILE A 448 13.83 34.11 7.59
C ILE A 448 14.77 33.31 6.72
N PRO A 449 14.30 32.75 5.59
CA PRO A 449 15.12 31.86 4.77
C PRO A 449 16.21 32.63 3.99
N GLY A 450 17.41 32.05 3.96
CA GLY A 450 18.47 32.48 3.04
C GLY A 450 18.23 31.95 1.61
N GLY A 451 19.21 32.12 0.74
CA GLY A 451 19.14 31.61 -0.63
C GLY A 451 19.09 30.08 -0.71
N ASN A 452 19.78 29.39 0.21
CA ASN A 452 19.70 27.96 0.43
C ASN A 452 19.34 27.68 1.89
N LEU A 453 18.52 26.66 2.10
CA LEU A 453 18.13 26.19 3.42
C LEU A 453 18.79 24.82 3.64
N THR A 454 19.53 24.70 4.72
CA THR A 454 20.07 23.41 5.20
C THR A 454 19.16 22.88 6.28
N LEU A 455 18.74 21.65 6.14
CA LEU A 455 17.87 20.91 7.04
C LEU A 455 18.68 19.84 7.75
N LYS A 456 18.53 19.73 9.05
CA LYS A 456 19.03 18.59 9.82
C LYS A 456 17.87 17.86 10.43
N GLY A 457 17.84 16.53 10.33
CA GLY A 457 16.70 15.76 10.78
C GLY A 457 17.03 14.35 11.21
N LYS A 458 16.04 13.72 11.84
CA LYS A 458 16.06 12.33 12.28
C LYS A 458 14.85 11.58 11.79
N GLY A 459 15.00 10.24 11.69
CA GLY A 459 13.92 9.34 11.35
C GLY A 459 13.69 9.17 9.85
N TYR A 460 12.96 8.10 9.51
CA TYR A 460 12.56 7.75 8.15
C TYR A 460 11.17 7.13 8.15
N GLY A 461 10.22 7.74 7.47
CA GLY A 461 8.81 7.37 7.40
C GLY A 461 7.93 8.22 8.31
N HIS A 462 6.64 7.87 8.37
CA HIS A 462 5.59 8.63 9.05
C HIS A 462 5.68 8.63 10.59
N GLY A 463 6.42 7.70 11.18
CA GLY A 463 6.66 7.65 12.61
C GLY A 463 5.60 6.93 13.46
N VAL A 464 4.49 6.50 12.91
CA VAL A 464 3.39 5.86 13.65
C VAL A 464 3.59 4.35 13.75
N GLY A 465 3.25 3.74 14.90
CA GLY A 465 3.31 2.30 15.13
C GLY A 465 4.74 1.76 15.26
N MET A 466 5.03 0.57 14.70
CA MET A 466 6.32 -0.09 14.92
C MET A 466 7.46 0.59 14.16
N CYS A 467 8.49 1.00 14.90
CA CYS A 467 9.78 1.42 14.35
C CYS A 467 10.63 0.19 14.02
N GLN A 468 10.92 -0.07 12.74
CA GLN A 468 11.71 -1.24 12.32
C GLN A 468 13.11 -1.24 12.93
N SER A 469 13.83 -0.09 12.94
CA SER A 469 15.13 0.03 13.62
C SER A 469 15.04 -0.25 15.12
N GLY A 470 13.95 0.18 15.76
CA GLY A 470 13.72 -0.09 17.18
C GLY A 470 13.38 -1.56 17.45
N ALA A 471 12.60 -2.21 16.57
CA ALA A 471 12.34 -3.65 16.65
C ALA A 471 13.62 -4.48 16.50
N LEU A 472 14.52 -4.10 15.57
CA LEU A 472 15.84 -4.71 15.42
C LEU A 472 16.68 -4.57 16.71
N ARG A 473 16.70 -3.38 17.32
CA ARG A 473 17.40 -3.12 18.59
C ARG A 473 16.85 -3.99 19.71
N LEU A 474 15.52 -3.96 19.93
CA LEU A 474 14.88 -4.74 20.98
C LEU A 474 15.14 -6.26 20.83
N ALA A 475 15.11 -6.77 19.60
CA ALA A 475 15.45 -8.18 19.34
C ALA A 475 16.91 -8.51 19.65
N ARG A 476 17.87 -7.60 19.36
CA ARG A 476 19.30 -7.74 19.74
C ARG A 476 19.47 -7.71 21.27
N GLU A 477 18.63 -6.98 21.98
CA GLU A 477 18.56 -6.95 23.45
C GLU A 477 17.88 -8.17 24.06
N GLY A 478 17.49 -9.17 23.23
CA GLY A 478 16.86 -10.42 23.68
C GLY A 478 15.37 -10.33 23.93
N LYS A 479 14.70 -9.29 23.47
CA LYS A 479 13.24 -9.18 23.55
C LYS A 479 12.58 -10.12 22.55
N THR A 480 11.49 -10.77 22.97
CA THR A 480 10.66 -11.62 22.10
C THR A 480 9.84 -10.78 21.14
N TYR A 481 9.34 -11.41 20.07
CA TYR A 481 8.41 -10.73 19.14
C TYR A 481 7.17 -10.17 19.84
N TRP A 482 6.70 -10.84 20.91
CA TRP A 482 5.57 -10.34 21.69
C TRP A 482 5.93 -9.09 22.50
N ASP A 483 7.12 -9.06 23.12
CA ASP A 483 7.59 -7.86 23.82
C ASP A 483 7.68 -6.67 22.85
N ILE A 484 8.18 -6.91 21.62
CA ILE A 484 8.29 -5.89 20.57
C ILE A 484 6.91 -5.37 20.16
N LEU A 485 5.98 -6.29 19.89
CA LEU A 485 4.62 -5.92 19.48
C LEU A 485 3.87 -5.16 20.60
N ASN A 486 3.96 -5.64 21.83
CA ASN A 486 3.31 -4.98 22.95
C ASN A 486 3.92 -3.61 23.29
N PHE A 487 5.21 -3.42 22.98
CA PHE A 487 5.86 -2.11 23.11
C PHE A 487 5.32 -1.09 22.12
N TYR A 488 5.15 -1.47 20.85
CA TYR A 488 4.72 -0.54 19.79
C TYR A 488 3.20 -0.44 19.63
N TYR A 489 2.46 -1.47 20.03
CA TYR A 489 1.01 -1.58 19.93
C TYR A 489 0.41 -2.00 21.29
N PRO A 490 0.56 -1.17 22.33
CA PRO A 490 0.09 -1.53 23.68
C PRO A 490 -1.41 -1.78 23.70
N GLY A 491 -1.83 -2.78 24.48
CA GLY A 491 -3.24 -3.15 24.62
C GLY A 491 -3.82 -3.97 23.47
N THR A 492 -2.99 -4.38 22.50
CA THR A 492 -3.40 -5.35 21.48
C THR A 492 -3.24 -6.78 22.00
N GLN A 493 -3.88 -7.73 21.34
CA GLN A 493 -3.82 -9.15 21.61
C GLN A 493 -3.54 -9.92 20.33
N ILE A 494 -2.78 -11.04 20.43
CA ILE A 494 -2.63 -11.97 19.32
C ILE A 494 -3.91 -12.80 19.20
N SER A 495 -4.45 -12.88 18.00
CA SER A 495 -5.54 -13.78 17.63
C SER A 495 -5.08 -14.71 16.50
N THR A 496 -5.51 -15.98 16.57
CA THR A 496 -5.32 -16.99 15.52
C THR A 496 -6.65 -17.44 14.92
N ASP A 497 -7.75 -17.10 15.57
CA ASP A 497 -9.11 -17.39 15.15
C ASP A 497 -9.78 -16.09 14.66
N TRP A 498 -9.36 -15.67 13.46
CA TRP A 498 -9.82 -14.40 12.88
C TRP A 498 -10.52 -14.57 11.53
N MET A 499 -10.45 -15.76 10.92
CA MET A 499 -11.05 -16.02 9.62
C MET A 499 -12.23 -16.98 9.78
N TYR A 500 -13.41 -16.54 9.41
CA TYR A 500 -14.60 -17.36 9.36
C TYR A 500 -14.83 -17.89 7.94
N TYR A 501 -14.87 -19.21 7.80
CA TYR A 501 -15.16 -19.89 6.54
C TYR A 501 -16.38 -20.81 6.69
N GLU A 502 -17.45 -20.53 5.94
CA GLU A 502 -18.72 -21.33 5.94
C GLU A 502 -18.59 -22.61 5.09
N GLY A 503 -17.48 -23.28 5.12
CA GLY A 503 -17.20 -24.46 4.29
C GLY A 503 -16.76 -25.66 5.11
N LYS A 504 -17.65 -26.16 5.98
CA LYS A 504 -17.57 -27.53 6.50
C LYS A 504 -18.96 -28.13 6.56
#